data_139e80fceda3802853dfd47252a72630
#
_entry.id   139e80fceda3802853dfd47252a72630
#
_cell.length_a   1.000
_cell.length_b   1.000
_cell.length_c   1.000
_cell.angle_alpha   90.00
_cell.angle_beta   90.00
_cell.angle_gamma   90.00
#
_symmetry.space_group_name_H-M   'P 1'
#
loop_
_entity.id
_entity.type
_entity.pdbx_description
1 polymer ?
#
loop_
_entity_poly.entity_id
_entity_poly.type
_entity_poly.pdbx_seq_one_letter_code
_entity_poly.pdbx_strand_id
1 'polypeptide(L)'
;MTAVLDHLAIGMPALTDGWELFSGILGGTWVYGDDSPGYWWGQLRFAAGPKIELLTPTGGPDAAFLERFLAAHGAGPHHLNFIVSDIERTLSRLRSLGLEPIGVNLDNPHWKEAFLHPRDAHGIVIQVAQQAGEPRRPAPSELPEPGPPTHFDLIEHHVHDLQRATRLFREALDGRFERGGDHAAELTWPGGRRLRLVREDGLPRGGLLHHVRFTRADGTFGAGDQDRAALLAKRLGMTVELAG
;
A
#
# COMPACT_ATOMS: atom_id res chain seq x y z
N MET A 1 -20.12 -9.54 -0.84
CA MET A 1 -19.20 -8.77 0.01
C MET A 1 -17.91 -8.62 -0.76
N THR A 2 -17.32 -7.46 -0.74
CA THR A 2 -16.09 -7.24 -1.51
C THR A 2 -15.11 -6.48 -0.64
N ALA A 3 -13.96 -7.10 -0.36
CA ALA A 3 -12.76 -6.37 -0.04
C ALA A 3 -12.14 -5.86 -1.34
N VAL A 4 -11.52 -4.68 -1.28
CA VAL A 4 -10.78 -4.09 -2.41
C VAL A 4 -9.43 -3.65 -1.88
N LEU A 5 -8.36 -4.07 -2.52
CA LEU A 5 -7.01 -3.55 -2.26
C LEU A 5 -6.99 -2.06 -2.63
N ASP A 6 -7.06 -1.17 -1.64
CA ASP A 6 -7.28 0.26 -1.88
C ASP A 6 -5.97 1.01 -2.13
N HIS A 7 -5.01 0.86 -1.24
CA HIS A 7 -3.72 1.55 -1.37
C HIS A 7 -2.54 0.79 -0.74
N LEU A 8 -1.36 1.15 -1.19
CA LEU A 8 -0.09 0.89 -0.53
C LEU A 8 0.36 2.18 0.16
N ALA A 9 0.56 2.14 1.45
CA ALA A 9 1.09 3.26 2.22
C ALA A 9 2.61 3.16 2.35
N ILE A 10 3.27 4.32 2.22
CA ILE A 10 4.73 4.46 2.28
C ILE A 10 5.07 5.47 3.35
N GLY A 11 5.79 5.01 4.38
CA GLY A 11 6.33 5.86 5.43
C GLY A 11 7.64 6.53 4.98
N MET A 12 7.76 7.83 5.20
CA MET A 12 8.95 8.60 4.83
C MET A 12 9.20 9.76 5.79
N PRO A 13 10.47 10.20 5.96
CA PRO A 13 10.77 11.32 6.86
C PRO A 13 10.34 12.69 6.29
N ALA A 14 10.22 12.80 4.97
CA ALA A 14 9.76 14.01 4.27
C ALA A 14 9.07 13.64 2.95
N LEU A 15 8.08 14.42 2.54
CA LEU A 15 7.21 14.13 1.39
C LEU A 15 7.87 14.38 0.02
N THR A 16 8.95 15.15 -0.02
CA THR A 16 9.55 15.65 -1.27
C THR A 16 9.88 14.54 -2.27
N ASP A 17 10.60 13.49 -1.83
CA ASP A 17 10.97 12.38 -2.71
C ASP A 17 9.72 11.57 -3.15
N GLY A 18 8.74 11.41 -2.26
CA GLY A 18 7.47 10.73 -2.56
C GLY A 18 6.62 11.49 -3.56
N TRP A 19 6.52 12.80 -3.41
CA TRP A 19 5.75 13.64 -4.34
C TRP A 19 6.40 13.71 -5.71
N GLU A 20 7.72 13.87 -5.77
CA GLU A 20 8.44 13.87 -7.04
C GLU A 20 8.27 12.54 -7.77
N LEU A 21 8.43 11.42 -7.07
CA LEU A 21 8.27 10.10 -7.66
C LEU A 21 6.83 9.84 -8.10
N PHE A 22 5.88 9.88 -7.14
CA PHE A 22 4.54 9.37 -7.38
C PHE A 22 3.62 10.36 -8.11
N SER A 23 3.81 11.68 -7.97
CA SER A 23 3.09 12.68 -8.75
C SER A 23 3.89 13.13 -9.97
N GLY A 24 5.07 13.68 -9.78
CA GLY A 24 5.85 14.29 -10.86
C GLY A 24 6.26 13.31 -11.96
N ILE A 25 6.76 12.12 -11.63
CA ILE A 25 7.22 11.14 -12.62
C ILE A 25 6.11 10.16 -13.00
N LEU A 26 5.40 9.60 -12.00
CA LEU A 26 4.42 8.54 -12.21
C LEU A 26 2.98 9.06 -12.44
N GLY A 27 2.77 10.37 -12.49
CA GLY A 27 1.50 10.96 -12.88
C GLY A 27 0.35 10.71 -11.91
N GLY A 28 0.64 10.40 -10.64
CA GLY A 28 -0.37 10.26 -9.60
C GLY A 28 -1.06 11.59 -9.31
N THR A 29 -2.39 11.60 -9.31
CA THR A 29 -3.21 12.76 -9.04
C THR A 29 -3.76 12.74 -7.61
N TRP A 30 -3.88 13.91 -7.01
CA TRP A 30 -4.41 14.07 -5.65
C TRP A 30 -5.83 13.52 -5.50
N VAL A 31 -6.07 12.79 -4.43
CA VAL A 31 -7.39 12.31 -4.04
C VAL A 31 -7.87 13.05 -2.80
N TYR A 32 -7.21 12.84 -1.68
CA TYR A 32 -7.43 13.52 -0.41
C TYR A 32 -6.30 13.20 0.58
N GLY A 33 -6.24 13.94 1.65
CA GLY A 33 -5.31 13.73 2.75
C GLY A 33 -5.62 14.67 3.89
N ASP A 34 -4.98 14.47 5.03
CA ASP A 34 -5.20 15.27 6.23
C ASP A 34 -4.01 15.29 7.15
N ASP A 35 -4.02 16.25 8.08
CA ASP A 35 -3.20 16.22 9.28
C ASP A 35 -3.94 15.40 10.35
N SER A 36 -3.35 14.26 10.70
CA SER A 36 -3.73 13.51 11.90
C SER A 36 -2.86 13.95 13.09
N PRO A 37 -3.29 13.76 14.32
CA PRO A 37 -2.41 14.01 15.45
C PRO A 37 -1.11 13.19 15.31
N GLY A 38 0.01 13.89 15.09
CA GLY A 38 1.33 13.28 15.01
C GLY A 38 1.83 12.85 13.63
N TYR A 39 1.02 12.83 12.61
CA TYR A 39 1.45 12.52 11.24
C TYR A 39 0.55 13.15 10.18
N TRP A 40 1.15 13.46 9.04
CA TRP A 40 0.45 13.83 7.84
C TRP A 40 0.27 12.61 6.93
N TRP A 41 -0.85 12.53 6.22
CA TRP A 41 -1.10 11.51 5.22
C TRP A 41 -1.82 12.08 4.00
N GLY A 42 -1.56 11.50 2.83
CA GLY A 42 -2.21 11.91 1.60
C GLY A 42 -2.13 10.85 0.52
N GLN A 43 -3.18 10.78 -0.31
CA GLN A 43 -3.35 9.74 -1.31
C GLN A 43 -3.29 10.26 -2.72
N LEU A 44 -2.58 9.52 -3.57
CA LEU A 44 -2.46 9.74 -5.00
C LEU A 44 -3.10 8.58 -5.76
N ARG A 45 -3.90 8.92 -6.77
CA ARG A 45 -4.56 7.97 -7.68
C ARG A 45 -3.87 7.97 -9.03
N PHE A 46 -3.76 6.80 -9.63
CA PHE A 46 -3.26 6.56 -10.98
C PHE A 46 -4.42 6.26 -11.95
N ALA A 47 -4.14 6.12 -13.23
CA ALA A 47 -5.16 5.82 -14.24
C ALA A 47 -5.86 4.48 -13.99
N ALA A 48 -5.15 3.51 -13.41
CA ALA A 48 -5.70 2.24 -12.93
C ALA A 48 -4.84 1.69 -11.77
N GLY A 49 -5.37 0.70 -11.05
CA GLY A 49 -4.69 0.03 -9.95
C GLY A 49 -5.03 0.59 -8.56
N PRO A 50 -4.28 0.21 -7.52
CA PRO A 50 -4.43 0.78 -6.19
C PRO A 50 -3.89 2.21 -6.14
N LYS A 51 -4.20 2.93 -5.05
CA LYS A 51 -3.59 4.24 -4.75
C LYS A 51 -2.24 4.05 -4.06
N ILE A 52 -1.45 5.12 -4.03
CA ILE A 52 -0.34 5.29 -3.09
C ILE A 52 -0.80 6.24 -1.99
N GLU A 53 -0.51 5.90 -0.73
CA GLU A 53 -0.63 6.80 0.40
C GLU A 53 0.76 7.16 0.91
N LEU A 54 1.01 8.44 1.12
CA LEU A 54 2.27 8.95 1.68
C LEU A 54 2.04 9.31 3.15
N LEU A 55 2.94 8.87 4.02
CA LEU A 55 2.89 9.10 5.46
C LEU A 55 4.18 9.78 5.91
N THR A 56 4.07 10.90 6.64
CA THR A 56 5.23 11.55 7.25
C THR A 56 4.91 11.96 8.71
N PRO A 57 5.82 11.74 9.67
CA PRO A 57 5.60 12.18 11.05
C PRO A 57 5.64 13.70 11.13
N THR A 58 4.73 14.28 11.93
CA THR A 58 4.69 15.71 12.24
C THR A 58 5.03 15.99 13.70
N GLY A 59 5.36 14.94 14.48
CA GLY A 59 5.72 15.01 15.88
C GLY A 59 4.52 14.86 16.81
N GLY A 60 4.81 14.57 18.07
CA GLY A 60 3.79 14.35 19.10
C GLY A 60 3.53 12.86 19.39
N PRO A 61 2.63 12.55 20.36
CA PRO A 61 2.47 11.19 20.88
C PRO A 61 1.97 10.19 19.82
N ASP A 62 1.14 10.63 18.90
CA ASP A 62 0.56 9.75 17.88
C ASP A 62 1.51 9.53 16.65
N ALA A 63 2.64 10.27 16.60
CA ALA A 63 3.70 10.00 15.62
C ALA A 63 4.49 8.71 15.92
N ALA A 64 4.46 8.22 17.15
CA ALA A 64 5.37 7.20 17.66
C ALA A 64 5.38 5.88 16.88
N PHE A 65 4.27 5.49 16.24
CA PHE A 65 4.25 4.28 15.41
C PHE A 65 5.09 4.47 14.14
N LEU A 66 4.96 5.62 13.48
CA LEU A 66 5.66 5.93 12.24
C LEU A 66 7.13 6.26 12.51
N GLU A 67 7.43 6.97 13.59
CA GLU A 67 8.80 7.23 14.02
C GLU A 67 9.57 5.94 14.34
N ARG A 68 8.93 4.99 15.06
CA ARG A 68 9.51 3.66 15.30
C ARG A 68 9.74 2.87 14.00
N PHE A 69 8.77 2.94 13.08
CA PHE A 69 8.93 2.31 11.77
C PHE A 69 10.15 2.89 11.03
N LEU A 70 10.23 4.21 10.91
CA LEU A 70 11.32 4.90 10.21
C LEU A 70 12.69 4.65 10.88
N ALA A 71 12.75 4.64 12.22
CA ALA A 71 13.98 4.35 12.96
C ALA A 71 14.46 2.90 12.75
N ALA A 72 13.54 1.95 12.61
CA ALA A 72 13.87 0.54 12.48
C ALA A 72 14.13 0.10 11.03
N HIS A 73 13.53 0.77 10.05
CA HIS A 73 13.49 0.31 8.65
C HIS A 73 13.91 1.37 7.63
N GLY A 74 14.02 2.65 8.03
CA GLY A 74 14.09 3.76 7.09
C GLY A 74 12.75 4.03 6.40
N ALA A 75 12.78 4.84 5.35
CA ALA A 75 11.61 5.01 4.49
C ALA A 75 11.25 3.70 3.78
N GLY A 76 9.95 3.46 3.54
CA GLY A 76 9.52 2.23 2.86
C GLY A 76 8.04 1.94 2.95
N PRO A 77 7.60 0.85 2.30
CA PRO A 77 6.25 0.32 2.41
C PRO A 77 5.88 0.03 3.87
N HIS A 78 4.80 0.68 4.34
CA HIS A 78 4.34 0.61 5.73
C HIS A 78 3.15 -0.35 5.88
N HIS A 79 2.12 -0.19 5.05
CA HIS A 79 0.95 -1.07 5.10
C HIS A 79 0.23 -1.20 3.76
N LEU A 80 -0.51 -2.30 3.61
CA LEU A 80 -1.53 -2.47 2.59
C LEU A 80 -2.90 -2.21 3.22
N ASN A 81 -3.71 -1.35 2.60
CA ASN A 81 -5.07 -1.11 3.03
C ASN A 81 -6.07 -1.86 2.13
N PHE A 82 -7.08 -2.44 2.78
CA PHE A 82 -8.23 -3.05 2.13
C PHE A 82 -9.52 -2.37 2.61
N ILE A 83 -10.23 -1.73 1.69
CA ILE A 83 -11.58 -1.25 1.96
C ILE A 83 -12.55 -2.43 1.86
N VAL A 84 -13.35 -2.62 2.90
CA VAL A 84 -14.31 -3.71 3.02
C VAL A 84 -15.73 -3.16 3.18
N SER A 85 -16.72 -3.88 2.66
CA SER A 85 -18.12 -3.48 2.78
C SER A 85 -18.73 -3.77 4.16
N ASP A 86 -18.10 -4.67 4.95
CA ASP A 86 -18.55 -5.09 6.27
C ASP A 86 -17.31 -5.51 7.08
N ILE A 87 -16.86 -4.62 7.95
CA ILE A 87 -15.64 -4.83 8.72
C ILE A 87 -15.82 -5.93 9.78
N GLU A 88 -16.97 -6.00 10.46
CA GLU A 88 -17.20 -6.97 11.52
C GLU A 88 -17.14 -8.40 10.99
N ARG A 89 -17.74 -8.62 9.81
CA ARG A 89 -17.64 -9.91 9.13
C ARG A 89 -16.23 -10.21 8.66
N THR A 90 -15.49 -9.21 8.18
CA THR A 90 -14.08 -9.37 7.78
C THR A 90 -13.23 -9.76 8.98
N LEU A 91 -13.41 -9.10 10.13
CA LEU A 91 -12.74 -9.45 11.38
C LEU A 91 -13.07 -10.90 11.82
N SER A 92 -14.32 -11.32 11.69
CA SER A 92 -14.71 -12.70 11.96
C SER A 92 -14.01 -13.72 11.05
N ARG A 93 -13.86 -13.40 9.75
CA ARG A 93 -13.11 -14.25 8.79
C ARG A 93 -11.62 -14.32 9.15
N LEU A 94 -11.01 -13.20 9.50
CA LEU A 94 -9.60 -13.18 9.94
C LEU A 94 -9.40 -14.09 11.17
N ARG A 95 -10.27 -13.99 12.17
CA ARG A 95 -10.21 -14.86 13.36
C ARG A 95 -10.41 -16.34 13.03
N SER A 96 -11.27 -16.65 12.07
CA SER A 96 -11.47 -18.05 11.63
C SER A 96 -10.22 -18.65 10.94
N LEU A 97 -9.32 -17.81 10.45
CA LEU A 97 -8.01 -18.22 9.92
C LEU A 97 -6.91 -18.26 11.01
N GLY A 98 -7.27 -18.01 12.27
CA GLY A 98 -6.32 -17.93 13.39
C GLY A 98 -5.51 -16.64 13.44
N LEU A 99 -6.02 -15.57 12.81
CA LEU A 99 -5.40 -14.25 12.80
C LEU A 99 -6.17 -13.33 13.74
N GLU A 100 -5.49 -12.71 14.71
CA GLU A 100 -6.15 -11.79 15.65
C GLU A 100 -5.90 -10.34 15.24
N PRO A 101 -6.95 -9.61 14.83
CA PRO A 101 -6.86 -8.19 14.52
C PRO A 101 -6.54 -7.36 15.77
N ILE A 102 -5.70 -6.35 15.59
CA ILE A 102 -5.29 -5.38 16.62
C ILE A 102 -5.77 -3.98 16.26
N GLY A 103 -5.79 -3.06 17.24
CA GLY A 103 -6.17 -1.67 16.99
C GLY A 103 -7.60 -1.52 16.44
N VAL A 104 -8.50 -2.42 16.83
CA VAL A 104 -9.89 -2.41 16.34
C VAL A 104 -10.60 -1.15 16.82
N ASN A 105 -11.02 -0.31 15.89
CA ASN A 105 -11.81 0.89 16.14
C ASN A 105 -13.07 0.87 15.26
N LEU A 106 -14.23 0.68 15.89
CA LEU A 106 -15.53 0.61 15.22
C LEU A 106 -16.44 1.79 15.60
N ASP A 107 -15.97 2.71 16.42
CA ASP A 107 -16.79 3.79 17.00
C ASP A 107 -17.04 4.94 16.01
N ASN A 108 -16.10 5.16 15.08
CA ASN A 108 -16.26 6.20 14.06
C ASN A 108 -17.17 5.70 12.92
N PRO A 109 -18.38 6.28 12.73
CA PRO A 109 -19.30 5.83 11.68
C PRO A 109 -18.80 6.09 10.26
N HIS A 110 -17.85 7.01 10.08
CA HIS A 110 -17.29 7.36 8.77
C HIS A 110 -16.03 6.58 8.42
N TRP A 111 -15.34 6.06 9.44
CA TRP A 111 -14.11 5.29 9.25
C TRP A 111 -13.95 4.27 10.37
N LYS A 112 -14.22 3.01 10.09
CA LYS A 112 -13.95 1.89 10.99
C LYS A 112 -12.70 1.18 10.49
N GLU A 113 -11.84 0.73 11.39
CA GLU A 113 -10.60 0.08 11.00
C GLU A 113 -10.12 -0.97 11.98
N ALA A 114 -9.25 -1.82 11.50
CA ALA A 114 -8.46 -2.74 12.30
C ALA A 114 -7.19 -3.13 11.53
N PHE A 115 -6.22 -3.69 12.22
CA PHE A 115 -4.93 -4.01 11.64
C PHE A 115 -4.55 -5.47 11.92
N LEU A 116 -3.74 -6.06 11.03
CA LEU A 116 -2.98 -7.25 11.33
C LEU A 116 -1.52 -6.87 11.54
N HIS A 117 -0.93 -7.42 12.60
CA HIS A 117 0.47 -7.22 12.90
C HIS A 117 1.36 -7.86 11.81
N PRO A 118 2.50 -7.25 11.40
CA PRO A 118 3.40 -7.80 10.38
C PRO A 118 3.81 -9.24 10.58
N ARG A 119 3.96 -9.67 11.84
CA ARG A 119 4.26 -11.08 12.19
C ARG A 119 3.21 -12.06 11.66
N ASP A 120 1.95 -11.66 11.68
CA ASP A 120 0.81 -12.49 11.29
C ASP A 120 0.40 -12.24 9.83
N ALA A 121 0.83 -11.11 9.25
CA ALA A 121 0.53 -10.64 7.90
C ALA A 121 1.75 -10.65 6.95
N HIS A 122 2.66 -11.60 7.16
CA HIS A 122 3.80 -11.86 6.27
C HIS A 122 4.74 -10.66 6.07
N GLY A 123 5.04 -9.90 7.14
CA GLY A 123 6.07 -8.87 7.14
C GLY A 123 5.60 -7.46 6.85
N ILE A 124 4.33 -7.26 6.49
CA ILE A 124 3.73 -5.93 6.31
C ILE A 124 2.50 -5.78 7.20
N VAL A 125 2.17 -4.55 7.62
CA VAL A 125 0.88 -4.28 8.27
C VAL A 125 -0.23 -4.42 7.22
N ILE A 126 -1.30 -5.13 7.55
CA ILE A 126 -2.55 -5.11 6.77
C ILE A 126 -3.56 -4.27 7.55
N GLN A 127 -4.06 -3.21 6.94
CA GLN A 127 -5.17 -2.43 7.44
C GLN A 127 -6.44 -2.88 6.72
N VAL A 128 -7.49 -3.18 7.45
CA VAL A 128 -8.84 -3.34 6.92
C VAL A 128 -9.69 -2.18 7.39
N ALA A 129 -10.38 -1.51 6.46
CA ALA A 129 -11.19 -0.35 6.79
C ALA A 129 -12.56 -0.41 6.10
N GLN A 130 -13.57 0.09 6.78
CA GLN A 130 -14.89 0.34 6.20
C GLN A 130 -15.12 1.84 6.19
N GLN A 131 -15.25 2.40 5.00
CA GLN A 131 -15.36 3.84 4.78
C GLN A 131 -16.78 4.21 4.34
N ALA A 132 -17.32 5.29 4.91
CA ALA A 132 -18.58 5.91 4.50
C ALA A 132 -18.29 7.28 3.86
N GLY A 133 -18.17 7.29 2.52
CA GLY A 133 -17.87 8.50 1.74
C GLY A 133 -16.35 8.78 1.63
N GLU A 134 -16.01 9.60 0.65
CA GLU A 134 -14.62 10.11 0.48
C GLU A 134 -14.63 11.61 0.86
N PRO A 135 -13.87 12.04 1.89
CA PRO A 135 -13.70 13.45 2.17
C PRO A 135 -12.95 14.11 1.00
N ARG A 136 -13.36 15.30 0.60
CA ARG A 136 -12.65 16.10 -0.42
C ARG A 136 -11.88 17.20 0.29
N ARG A 137 -10.56 17.24 0.08
CA ARG A 137 -9.69 18.34 0.51
C ARG A 137 -8.86 18.82 -0.67
N PRO A 138 -8.55 20.12 -0.73
CA PRO A 138 -7.67 20.65 -1.78
C PRO A 138 -6.28 19.98 -1.69
N ALA A 139 -5.62 19.88 -2.83
CA ALA A 139 -4.25 19.41 -2.88
C ALA A 139 -3.32 20.39 -2.11
N PRO A 140 -2.28 19.88 -1.44
CA PRO A 140 -1.22 20.72 -0.90
C PRO A 140 -0.55 21.55 -1.99
N SER A 141 -0.16 22.79 -1.64
CA SER A 141 0.50 23.70 -2.59
C SER A 141 1.86 23.21 -3.09
N GLU A 142 2.50 22.37 -2.29
CA GLU A 142 3.82 21.78 -2.56
C GLU A 142 3.75 20.54 -3.47
N LEU A 143 2.56 20.02 -3.74
CA LEU A 143 2.39 18.89 -4.66
C LEU A 143 2.77 19.34 -6.08
N PRO A 144 3.74 18.69 -6.73
CA PRO A 144 4.09 19.03 -8.10
C PRO A 144 2.95 18.72 -9.07
N GLU A 145 2.93 19.41 -10.19
CA GLU A 145 2.04 19.06 -11.31
C GLU A 145 2.26 17.58 -11.69
N PRO A 146 1.19 16.81 -11.87
CA PRO A 146 1.31 15.43 -12.24
C PRO A 146 1.99 15.23 -13.60
N GLY A 147 2.91 14.30 -13.65
CA GLY A 147 3.45 13.81 -14.91
C GLY A 147 2.42 13.07 -15.77
N PRO A 148 2.82 12.50 -16.91
CA PRO A 148 1.94 11.71 -17.75
C PRO A 148 1.30 10.54 -16.97
N PRO A 149 -0.01 10.25 -17.19
CA PRO A 149 -0.73 9.24 -16.42
C PRO A 149 -0.13 7.83 -16.60
N THR A 150 -0.07 7.11 -15.51
CA THR A 150 0.38 5.71 -15.47
C THR A 150 -0.67 4.80 -14.86
N HIS A 151 -0.54 3.50 -15.10
CA HIS A 151 -1.25 2.45 -14.38
C HIS A 151 -0.35 1.90 -13.28
N PHE A 152 -0.87 1.77 -12.07
CA PHE A 152 -0.20 1.04 -11.00
C PHE A 152 -0.56 -0.44 -11.14
N ASP A 153 0.27 -1.19 -11.89
CA ASP A 153 -0.12 -2.53 -12.34
C ASP A 153 0.03 -3.62 -11.30
N LEU A 154 1.07 -3.54 -10.48
CA LEU A 154 1.43 -4.67 -9.64
C LEU A 154 2.11 -4.22 -8.35
N ILE A 155 1.70 -4.84 -7.25
CA ILE A 155 2.46 -4.90 -6.00
C ILE A 155 3.04 -6.31 -5.91
N GLU A 156 4.36 -6.44 -5.72
CA GLU A 156 5.00 -7.73 -5.46
C GLU A 156 5.43 -7.81 -3.99
N HIS A 157 4.97 -8.86 -3.31
CA HIS A 157 5.24 -9.11 -1.92
C HIS A 157 5.92 -10.47 -1.75
N HIS A 158 7.15 -10.46 -1.29
CA HIS A 158 7.91 -11.67 -1.01
C HIS A 158 7.51 -12.20 0.36
N VAL A 159 7.20 -13.49 0.44
CA VAL A 159 6.67 -14.14 1.64
C VAL A 159 7.39 -15.46 1.90
N HIS A 160 7.58 -15.79 3.17
CA HIS A 160 8.16 -17.07 3.56
C HIS A 160 7.19 -18.24 3.34
N ASP A 161 5.93 -18.06 3.71
CA ASP A 161 4.86 -19.07 3.57
C ASP A 161 3.81 -18.62 2.54
N LEU A 162 4.01 -19.05 1.29
CA LEU A 162 3.14 -18.70 0.17
C LEU A 162 1.71 -19.21 0.36
N GLN A 163 1.55 -20.40 0.92
CA GLN A 163 0.22 -21.00 1.11
C GLN A 163 -0.58 -20.22 2.15
N ARG A 164 0.02 -19.90 3.29
CA ARG A 164 -0.62 -19.11 4.35
C ARG A 164 -0.92 -17.69 3.89
N ALA A 165 0.02 -17.06 3.16
CA ALA A 165 -0.21 -15.74 2.58
C ALA A 165 -1.37 -15.75 1.57
N THR A 166 -1.38 -16.73 0.66
CA THR A 166 -2.46 -16.86 -0.33
C THR A 166 -3.82 -17.05 0.34
N ARG A 167 -3.89 -17.83 1.43
CA ARG A 167 -5.14 -17.99 2.20
C ARG A 167 -5.63 -16.66 2.80
N LEU A 168 -4.74 -15.87 3.42
CA LEU A 168 -5.09 -14.55 3.96
C LEU A 168 -5.73 -13.67 2.90
N PHE A 169 -5.03 -13.44 1.80
CA PHE A 169 -5.50 -12.51 0.77
C PHE A 169 -6.72 -13.02 0.00
N ARG A 170 -6.87 -14.33 -0.16
CA ARG A 170 -7.99 -14.94 -0.87
C ARG A 170 -9.22 -15.12 0.02
N GLU A 171 -9.05 -15.75 1.20
CA GLU A 171 -10.19 -16.21 2.01
C GLU A 171 -10.71 -15.10 2.93
N ALA A 172 -9.84 -14.20 3.45
CA ALA A 172 -10.27 -13.10 4.30
C ALA A 172 -10.51 -11.80 3.52
N LEU A 173 -9.73 -11.55 2.46
CA LEU A 173 -9.68 -10.28 1.75
C LEU A 173 -10.19 -10.36 0.30
N ASP A 174 -10.93 -11.41 -0.05
CA ASP A 174 -11.64 -11.60 -1.32
C ASP A 174 -10.77 -11.49 -2.60
N GLY A 175 -9.45 -11.73 -2.49
CA GLY A 175 -8.58 -11.77 -3.64
C GLY A 175 -8.93 -12.91 -4.58
N ARG A 176 -9.19 -12.61 -5.84
CA ARG A 176 -9.41 -13.61 -6.87
C ARG A 176 -8.07 -14.19 -7.33
N PHE A 177 -7.89 -15.48 -7.18
CA PHE A 177 -6.71 -16.17 -7.67
C PHE A 177 -6.72 -16.21 -9.21
N GLU A 178 -5.69 -15.66 -9.85
CA GLU A 178 -5.54 -15.63 -11.30
C GLU A 178 -4.64 -16.76 -11.80
N ARG A 179 -3.47 -16.88 -11.19
CA ARG A 179 -2.47 -17.87 -11.58
C ARG A 179 -1.47 -18.07 -10.45
N GLY A 180 -0.79 -19.21 -10.45
CA GLY A 180 0.26 -19.49 -9.48
C GLY A 180 0.80 -20.90 -9.60
N GLY A 181 1.75 -21.22 -8.71
CA GLY A 181 2.42 -22.50 -8.58
C GLY A 181 3.17 -22.54 -7.25
N ASP A 182 4.19 -23.39 -7.17
CA ASP A 182 4.93 -23.63 -5.93
C ASP A 182 5.75 -22.43 -5.42
N HIS A 183 6.04 -21.47 -6.31
CA HIS A 183 6.93 -20.34 -6.01
C HIS A 183 6.23 -18.98 -6.02
N ALA A 184 5.07 -18.85 -6.64
CA ALA A 184 4.36 -17.58 -6.71
C ALA A 184 2.85 -17.77 -6.85
N ALA A 185 2.09 -16.76 -6.40
CA ALA A 185 0.64 -16.65 -6.60
C ALA A 185 0.28 -15.22 -6.96
N GLU A 186 -0.61 -15.04 -7.94
CA GLU A 186 -1.13 -13.73 -8.32
C GLU A 186 -2.62 -13.65 -7.99
N LEU A 187 -2.97 -12.59 -7.25
CA LEU A 187 -4.34 -12.29 -6.85
C LEU A 187 -4.76 -10.93 -7.39
N THR A 188 -6.04 -10.82 -7.70
CA THR A 188 -6.62 -9.61 -8.27
C THR A 188 -7.87 -9.16 -7.53
N TRP A 189 -8.13 -7.85 -7.60
CA TRP A 189 -9.34 -7.18 -7.12
C TRP A 189 -9.91 -6.30 -8.23
N PRO A 190 -11.17 -5.85 -8.12
CA PRO A 190 -11.76 -4.93 -9.07
C PRO A 190 -10.93 -3.66 -9.31
N GLY A 191 -10.94 -3.13 -10.54
CA GLY A 191 -10.21 -1.93 -10.91
C GLY A 191 -8.73 -2.15 -11.24
N GLY A 192 -8.36 -3.35 -11.69
CA GLY A 192 -6.99 -3.67 -12.13
C GLY A 192 -5.97 -3.82 -11.02
N ARG A 193 -6.42 -3.97 -9.77
CA ARG A 193 -5.55 -4.09 -8.60
C ARG A 193 -4.97 -5.49 -8.51
N ARG A 194 -3.65 -5.60 -8.42
CA ARG A 194 -2.93 -6.87 -8.42
C ARG A 194 -1.91 -6.95 -7.29
N LEU A 195 -1.86 -8.12 -6.66
CA LEU A 195 -0.83 -8.51 -5.71
C LEU A 195 -0.21 -9.83 -6.17
N ARG A 196 1.10 -9.83 -6.37
CA ARG A 196 1.88 -11.04 -6.59
C ARG A 196 2.61 -11.40 -5.31
N LEU A 197 2.35 -12.60 -4.81
CA LEU A 197 3.08 -13.20 -3.71
C LEU A 197 4.19 -14.06 -4.31
N VAL A 198 5.42 -13.90 -3.81
CA VAL A 198 6.58 -14.69 -4.25
C VAL A 198 7.18 -15.37 -3.02
N ARG A 199 7.36 -16.70 -3.11
CA ARG A 199 8.01 -17.42 -2.02
C ARG A 199 9.51 -17.14 -2.03
N GLU A 200 10.00 -16.73 -0.88
CA GLU A 200 11.42 -16.51 -0.65
C GLU A 200 11.77 -16.88 0.81
N ASP A 201 12.82 -17.65 1.00
CA ASP A 201 13.29 -18.05 2.32
C ASP A 201 14.23 -17.00 2.93
N GLY A 202 14.30 -16.93 4.26
CA GLY A 202 15.23 -16.04 4.96
C GLY A 202 14.82 -14.57 5.05
N LEU A 203 13.58 -14.24 4.71
CA LEU A 203 13.05 -12.89 4.75
C LEU A 203 12.90 -12.33 6.17
N PRO A 204 13.11 -11.03 6.37
CA PRO A 204 12.83 -10.38 7.64
C PRO A 204 11.32 -10.47 7.96
N ARG A 205 10.99 -10.76 9.22
CA ARG A 205 9.59 -10.86 9.70
C ARG A 205 8.69 -11.82 8.91
N GLY A 206 9.26 -12.73 8.14
CA GLY A 206 8.52 -13.69 7.31
C GLY A 206 8.00 -13.10 5.98
N GLY A 207 8.40 -11.89 5.62
CA GLY A 207 8.03 -11.26 4.35
C GLY A 207 8.68 -9.91 4.13
N LEU A 208 8.69 -9.46 2.88
CA LEU A 208 9.19 -8.15 2.46
C LEU A 208 8.38 -7.65 1.27
N LEU A 209 7.72 -6.51 1.45
CA LEU A 209 7.09 -5.76 0.36
C LEU A 209 7.98 -4.58 0.02
N HIS A 210 8.55 -4.58 -1.19
CA HIS A 210 9.44 -3.50 -1.63
C HIS A 210 9.43 -3.28 -3.14
N HIS A 211 8.63 -4.04 -3.90
CA HIS A 211 8.61 -3.96 -5.37
C HIS A 211 7.22 -3.60 -5.88
N VAL A 212 7.16 -2.60 -6.75
CA VAL A 212 5.96 -2.18 -7.45
C VAL A 212 6.24 -1.95 -8.93
N ARG A 213 5.20 -2.14 -9.78
CA ARG A 213 5.30 -1.91 -11.22
C ARG A 213 4.29 -0.88 -11.66
N PHE A 214 4.77 0.02 -12.52
CA PHE A 214 3.95 1.01 -13.22
C PHE A 214 4.14 0.90 -14.73
N THR A 215 3.07 1.10 -15.51
CA THR A 215 3.12 1.17 -16.97
C THR A 215 2.53 2.47 -17.48
N ARG A 216 3.02 2.95 -18.63
CA ARG A 216 2.39 4.05 -19.37
C ARG A 216 1.58 3.50 -20.53
N ALA A 217 0.44 4.13 -20.83
CA ALA A 217 -0.40 3.75 -21.96
C ALA A 217 0.31 3.94 -23.31
N ASP A 218 1.21 4.91 -23.40
CA ASP A 218 2.06 5.18 -24.58
C ASP A 218 3.35 4.35 -24.61
N GLY A 219 3.59 3.55 -23.59
CA GLY A 219 4.73 2.62 -23.52
C GLY A 219 6.09 3.29 -23.27
N THR A 220 6.16 4.59 -23.00
CA THR A 220 7.45 5.29 -22.95
C THR A 220 7.70 6.05 -21.64
N PHE A 221 8.73 5.62 -20.93
CA PHE A 221 9.39 6.45 -19.92
C PHE A 221 10.72 6.96 -20.49
N GLY A 222 10.95 8.26 -20.42
CA GLY A 222 12.25 8.81 -20.81
C GLY A 222 13.38 8.22 -19.97
N ALA A 223 14.59 8.10 -20.54
CA ALA A 223 15.74 7.56 -19.81
C ALA A 223 16.02 8.37 -18.50
N GLY A 224 15.87 9.68 -18.55
CA GLY A 224 16.02 10.54 -17.36
C GLY A 224 14.96 10.28 -16.30
N ASP A 225 13.71 9.97 -16.68
CA ASP A 225 12.65 9.58 -15.76
C ASP A 225 12.93 8.23 -15.09
N GLN A 226 13.46 7.27 -15.86
CA GLN A 226 13.81 5.94 -15.34
C GLN A 226 14.91 6.02 -14.28
N ASP A 227 16.01 6.74 -14.58
CA ASP A 227 17.12 6.91 -13.66
C ASP A 227 16.68 7.68 -12.40
N ARG A 228 15.88 8.73 -12.58
CA ARG A 228 15.38 9.54 -11.46
C ARG A 228 14.40 8.74 -10.60
N ALA A 229 13.47 8.00 -11.21
CA ALA A 229 12.54 7.13 -10.48
C ALA A 229 13.28 6.05 -9.68
N ALA A 230 14.29 5.41 -10.25
CA ALA A 230 15.10 4.41 -9.56
C ALA A 230 15.84 5.01 -8.35
N LEU A 231 16.39 6.21 -8.49
CA LEU A 231 17.06 6.93 -7.39
C LEU A 231 16.08 7.25 -6.25
N LEU A 232 14.91 7.81 -6.57
CA LEU A 232 13.90 8.19 -5.59
C LEU A 232 13.30 6.94 -4.91
N ALA A 233 12.99 5.91 -5.68
CA ALA A 233 12.49 4.64 -5.15
C ALA A 233 13.48 4.02 -4.15
N LYS A 234 14.77 4.03 -4.46
CA LYS A 234 15.81 3.56 -3.54
C LYS A 234 15.84 4.35 -2.21
N ARG A 235 15.65 5.67 -2.26
CA ARG A 235 15.55 6.51 -1.05
C ARG A 235 14.30 6.20 -0.25
N LEU A 236 13.23 5.78 -0.93
CA LEU A 236 11.97 5.35 -0.33
C LEU A 236 11.96 3.84 0.01
N GLY A 237 13.14 3.18 0.07
CA GLY A 237 13.29 1.80 0.50
C GLY A 237 12.56 0.78 -0.37
N MET A 238 12.37 1.09 -1.67
CA MET A 238 11.62 0.24 -2.58
C MET A 238 12.24 0.18 -3.98
N THR A 239 11.73 -0.73 -4.79
CA THR A 239 12.04 -0.86 -6.22
C THR A 239 10.80 -0.51 -7.02
N VAL A 240 10.96 0.37 -7.99
CA VAL A 240 9.90 0.71 -8.96
C VAL A 240 10.33 0.21 -10.32
N GLU A 241 9.58 -0.74 -10.85
CA GLU A 241 9.71 -1.21 -12.23
C GLU A 241 8.83 -0.36 -13.14
N LEU A 242 9.44 0.25 -14.15
CA LEU A 242 8.77 1.02 -15.18
C LEU A 242 8.73 0.18 -16.45
N ALA A 243 7.51 -0.28 -16.80
CA ALA A 243 7.28 -1.07 -18.00
C ALA A 243 6.59 -0.22 -19.08
N GLY A 244 6.96 -0.45 -20.31
CA GLY A 244 6.40 0.16 -21.50
C GLY A 244 5.98 -0.88 -22.52
#